data_ba9e57af80600d6c2c509bad5ce8e8f1
#
_entry.id   ba9e57af80600d6c2c509bad5ce8e8f1
#
_cell.length_a   1.000
_cell.length_b   1.000
_cell.length_c   1.000
_cell.angle_alpha   90.00
_cell.angle_beta   90.00
_cell.angle_gamma   90.00
#
_symmetry.space_group_name_H-M   'P 1'
#
loop_
_entity.id
_entity.type
_entity.pdbx_description
1 polymer ?
#
loop_
_entity_poly.entity_id
_entity_poly.type
_entity_poly.pdbx_seq_one_letter_code
_entity_poly.pdbx_strand_id
1 'polypeptide(L)'
;MTLGAQSRPRLWKFARVQFDEARQRNVLQYPEGAVLLNDTAAEILGLCDGARTLAEIAAVLNERYGADVLADVQSYLSQLADRELIRDEAAAIGAG
;
A
#
# COMPACT_ATOMS: atom_id res chain seq x y z
N MET A 1 4.66 -12.66 -0.26
CA MET A 1 3.40 -12.90 -0.99
C MET A 1 3.29 -11.93 -2.16
N THR A 2 2.97 -12.44 -3.33
CA THR A 2 2.79 -11.59 -4.51
C THR A 2 1.34 -11.19 -4.64
N LEU A 3 1.09 -9.89 -4.74
CA LEU A 3 -0.26 -9.38 -4.95
C LEU A 3 -0.56 -9.29 -6.43
N GLY A 4 -1.82 -9.52 -6.80
CA GLY A 4 -2.28 -9.43 -8.17
C GLY A 4 -3.24 -8.26 -8.36
N ALA A 5 -3.69 -8.06 -9.60
CA ALA A 5 -4.59 -6.95 -9.94
C ALA A 5 -5.89 -6.98 -9.15
N GLN A 6 -6.37 -8.17 -8.79
CA GLN A 6 -7.62 -8.34 -8.06
C GLN A 6 -7.44 -8.42 -6.54
N SER A 7 -6.21 -8.34 -6.05
CA SER A 7 -5.94 -8.26 -4.62
C SER A 7 -6.52 -6.97 -4.06
N ARG A 8 -6.99 -7.01 -2.82
CA ARG A 8 -7.53 -5.83 -2.13
C ARG A 8 -6.63 -5.50 -0.95
N PRO A 9 -5.56 -4.75 -1.20
CA PRO A 9 -4.55 -4.49 -0.17
C PRO A 9 -5.10 -3.60 0.93
N ARG A 10 -4.76 -3.97 2.15
CA ARG A 10 -5.09 -3.18 3.34
C ARG A 10 -3.86 -3.10 4.23
N LEU A 11 -3.62 -1.92 4.78
CA LEU A 11 -2.54 -1.72 5.71
C LEU A 11 -2.84 -2.51 7.00
N TRP A 12 -1.82 -3.19 7.54
CA TRP A 12 -1.94 -3.93 8.80
C TRP A 12 -2.47 -2.99 9.89
N LYS A 13 -3.39 -3.49 10.72
CA LYS A 13 -4.09 -2.66 11.71
C LYS A 13 -3.17 -2.00 12.73
N PHE A 14 -1.97 -2.55 12.94
CA PHE A 14 -0.97 -1.98 13.85
C PHE A 14 0.05 -1.09 13.14
N ALA A 15 -0.10 -0.89 11.85
CA ALA A 15 0.74 0.01 11.07
C ALA A 15 -0.06 1.24 10.67
N ARG A 16 0.61 2.37 10.56
CA ARG A 16 -0.05 3.60 10.14
C ARG A 16 0.91 4.54 9.45
N VAL A 17 0.39 5.35 8.55
CA VAL A 17 1.14 6.41 7.90
C VAL A 17 0.97 7.67 8.74
N GLN A 18 2.08 8.30 9.08
CA GLN A 18 2.08 9.51 9.89
C GLN A 18 3.12 10.48 9.35
N PHE A 19 2.81 11.77 9.35
CA PHE A 19 3.77 12.78 8.94
C PHE A 19 4.75 13.06 10.07
N ASP A 20 6.03 12.96 9.79
CA ASP A 20 7.10 13.26 10.76
C ASP A 20 7.58 14.69 10.51
N GLU A 21 7.25 15.59 11.41
CA GLU A 21 7.59 17.00 11.26
C GLU A 21 9.09 17.26 11.35
N ALA A 22 9.79 16.49 12.17
CA ALA A 22 11.24 16.65 12.30
C ALA A 22 11.97 16.32 11.00
N ARG A 23 11.49 15.30 10.28
CA ARG A 23 12.05 14.88 9.00
C ARG A 23 11.35 15.50 7.80
N GLN A 24 10.22 16.15 8.00
CA GLN A 24 9.39 16.73 6.93
C GLN A 24 9.01 15.69 5.88
N ARG A 25 8.63 14.48 6.31
CA ARG A 25 8.20 13.41 5.42
C ARG A 25 7.23 12.46 6.10
N ASN A 26 6.49 11.71 5.28
CA ASN A 26 5.63 10.66 5.77
C ASN A 26 6.45 9.45 6.19
N VAL A 27 5.98 8.78 7.21
CA VAL A 27 6.62 7.60 7.78
C VAL A 27 5.56 6.52 7.97
N LEU A 28 5.88 5.29 7.60
CA LEU A 28 5.07 4.13 7.93
C LEU A 28 5.57 3.61 9.27
N GLN A 29 4.75 3.77 10.29
CA GLN A 29 5.07 3.32 11.65
C GLN A 29 4.38 1.99 11.95
N TYR A 30 5.10 1.08 12.59
CA TYR A 30 4.58 -0.21 13.04
C TYR A 30 5.32 -0.60 14.31
N PRO A 31 4.84 -1.63 15.08
CA PRO A 31 5.41 -1.93 16.39
C PRO A 31 6.92 -2.17 16.42
N GLU A 32 7.47 -2.71 15.34
CA GLU A 32 8.89 -3.08 15.30
C GLU A 32 9.80 -2.00 14.71
N GLY A 33 9.23 -0.90 14.21
CA GLY A 33 10.04 0.14 13.61
C GLY A 33 9.27 1.12 12.74
N ALA A 34 9.98 1.72 11.81
CA ALA A 34 9.41 2.73 10.92
C ALA A 34 10.16 2.73 9.58
N VAL A 35 9.44 3.07 8.51
CA VAL A 35 10.00 3.20 7.17
C VAL A 35 9.69 4.58 6.64
N LEU A 36 10.70 5.28 6.15
CA LEU A 36 10.50 6.58 5.52
C LEU A 36 9.80 6.38 4.18
N LEU A 37 8.82 7.24 3.89
CA LEU A 37 8.04 7.16 2.67
C LEU A 37 8.29 8.41 1.82
N ASN A 38 8.36 8.22 0.50
CA ASN A 38 8.24 9.34 -0.41
C ASN A 38 6.76 9.65 -0.63
N ASP A 39 6.47 10.73 -1.34
CA ASP A 39 5.09 11.17 -1.53
C ASP A 39 4.25 10.12 -2.27
N THR A 40 4.82 9.48 -3.27
CA THR A 40 4.13 8.45 -4.04
C THR A 40 3.78 7.24 -3.16
N ALA A 41 4.72 6.79 -2.34
CA ALA A 41 4.48 5.68 -1.41
C ALA A 41 3.37 6.01 -0.43
N ALA A 42 3.36 7.23 0.11
CA ALA A 42 2.32 7.67 1.02
C ALA A 42 0.95 7.68 0.34
N GLU A 43 0.87 8.12 -0.92
CA GLU A 43 -0.37 8.09 -1.68
C GLU A 43 -0.87 6.66 -1.93
N ILE A 44 0.03 5.76 -2.30
CA ILE A 44 -0.32 4.35 -2.51
C ILE A 44 -0.92 3.77 -1.23
N LEU A 45 -0.25 3.98 -0.10
CA LEU A 45 -0.72 3.43 1.18
C LEU A 45 -2.03 4.06 1.63
N GLY A 46 -2.26 5.32 1.31
CA GLY A 46 -3.52 5.99 1.61
C GLY A 46 -4.72 5.39 0.87
N LEU A 47 -4.48 4.70 -0.24
CA LEU A 47 -5.52 4.04 -1.02
C LEU A 47 -5.72 2.57 -0.64
N CYS A 48 -4.89 2.04 0.25
CA CYS A 48 -4.95 0.64 0.68
C CYS A 48 -5.97 0.48 1.82
N ASP A 49 -7.25 0.49 1.47
CA ASP A 49 -8.36 0.44 2.42
C ASP A 49 -9.02 -0.94 2.52
N GLY A 50 -8.53 -1.92 1.76
CA GLY A 50 -9.12 -3.26 1.73
C GLY A 50 -10.35 -3.37 0.83
N ALA A 51 -10.85 -2.25 0.33
CA ALA A 51 -12.03 -2.23 -0.55
C ALA A 51 -11.64 -2.05 -2.01
N ARG A 52 -10.60 -1.27 -2.29
CA ARG A 52 -10.08 -1.09 -3.66
C ARG A 52 -9.19 -2.25 -4.04
N THR A 53 -9.33 -2.72 -5.28
CA THR A 53 -8.37 -3.68 -5.83
C THR A 53 -7.06 -2.96 -6.15
N LEU A 54 -6.00 -3.73 -6.29
CA LEU A 54 -4.70 -3.17 -6.70
C LEU A 54 -4.82 -2.47 -8.07
N ALA A 55 -5.59 -3.05 -8.98
CA ALA A 55 -5.85 -2.43 -10.28
C ALA A 55 -6.55 -1.08 -10.14
N GLU A 56 -7.51 -0.97 -9.21
CA GLU A 56 -8.20 0.30 -8.96
C GLU A 56 -7.27 1.35 -8.35
N ILE A 57 -6.41 0.94 -7.44
CA ILE A 57 -5.39 1.82 -6.86
C ILE A 57 -4.48 2.35 -7.97
N ALA A 58 -4.00 1.46 -8.83
CA ALA A 58 -3.14 1.85 -9.94
C ALA A 58 -3.87 2.80 -10.90
N ALA A 59 -5.17 2.59 -11.15
CA ALA A 59 -5.95 3.45 -12.02
C ALA A 59 -6.04 4.87 -11.48
N VAL A 60 -6.24 5.04 -10.19
CA VAL A 60 -6.24 6.36 -9.56
C VAL A 60 -4.91 7.08 -9.78
N LEU A 61 -3.81 6.37 -9.58
CA LEU A 61 -2.47 6.94 -9.72
C LEU A 61 -2.11 7.20 -11.18
N ASN A 62 -2.54 6.34 -12.09
CA ASN A 62 -2.34 6.55 -13.53
C ASN A 62 -2.97 7.88 -13.97
N GLU A 63 -4.15 8.18 -13.46
CA GLU A 63 -4.84 9.43 -13.76
C GLU A 63 -4.05 10.63 -13.24
N ARG A 64 -3.53 10.52 -12.03
CA ARG A 64 -2.78 11.63 -11.40
C ARG A 64 -1.44 11.90 -12.08
N TYR A 65 -0.75 10.85 -12.49
CA TYR A 65 0.62 10.98 -13.01
C TYR A 65 0.71 10.88 -14.53
N GLY A 66 -0.39 10.51 -15.19
CA GLY A 66 -0.39 10.37 -16.64
C GLY A 66 0.49 9.26 -17.16
N ALA A 67 0.70 8.20 -16.36
CA ALA A 67 1.57 7.09 -16.70
C ALA A 67 1.01 5.80 -16.12
N ASP A 68 1.35 4.66 -16.73
CA ASP A 68 0.96 3.34 -16.23
C ASP A 68 1.91 2.93 -15.11
N VAL A 69 1.38 2.88 -13.89
CA VAL A 69 2.15 2.55 -12.70
C VAL A 69 1.75 1.20 -12.07
N LEU A 70 0.94 0.40 -12.77
CA LEU A 70 0.44 -0.86 -12.22
C LEU A 70 1.56 -1.77 -11.72
N ALA A 71 2.58 -1.99 -12.54
CA ALA A 71 3.69 -2.87 -12.18
C ALA A 71 4.46 -2.33 -10.96
N ASP A 72 4.66 -1.02 -10.90
CA ASP A 72 5.36 -0.40 -9.78
C ASP A 72 4.56 -0.51 -8.48
N VAL A 73 3.26 -0.27 -8.54
CA VAL A 73 2.37 -0.40 -7.39
C VAL A 73 2.35 -1.86 -6.90
N GLN A 74 2.23 -2.80 -7.84
CA GLN A 74 2.22 -4.22 -7.52
C GLN A 74 3.52 -4.65 -6.83
N SER A 75 4.65 -4.23 -7.36
CA SER A 75 5.96 -4.56 -6.82
C SER A 75 6.13 -3.98 -5.41
N TYR A 76 5.78 -2.72 -5.24
CA TYR A 76 5.91 -2.04 -3.96
C TYR A 76 5.04 -2.69 -2.87
N LEU A 77 3.75 -2.90 -3.17
CA LEU A 77 2.83 -3.49 -2.21
C LEU A 77 3.16 -4.96 -1.91
N SER A 78 3.68 -5.69 -2.90
CA SER A 78 4.12 -7.08 -2.68
C SER A 78 5.30 -7.14 -1.72
N GLN A 79 6.23 -6.20 -1.81
CA GLN A 79 7.35 -6.11 -0.87
C GLN A 79 6.86 -5.86 0.56
N LEU A 80 5.88 -4.98 0.72
CA LEU A 80 5.30 -4.72 2.04
C LEU A 80 4.48 -5.92 2.55
N ALA A 81 3.82 -6.64 1.65
CA ALA A 81 3.09 -7.85 2.01
C ALA A 81 4.04 -8.95 2.49
N ASP A 82 5.22 -9.05 1.89
CA ASP A 82 6.26 -9.99 2.34
C ASP A 82 6.71 -9.68 3.77
N ARG A 83 6.63 -8.42 4.18
CA ARG A 83 6.94 -7.98 5.53
C ARG A 83 5.70 -8.00 6.44
N GLU A 84 4.58 -8.50 5.95
CA GLU A 84 3.32 -8.58 6.67
C GLU A 84 2.72 -7.23 7.06
N LEU A 85 3.15 -6.16 6.40
CA LEU A 85 2.61 -4.82 6.63
C LEU A 85 1.37 -4.54 5.78
N ILE A 86 1.17 -5.32 4.73
CA ILE A 86 -0.01 -5.26 3.85
C ILE A 86 -0.68 -6.62 3.85
N ARG A 87 -2.01 -6.63 3.96
CA ARG A 87 -2.85 -7.81 3.93
C ARG A 87 -3.74 -7.77 2.70
N ASP A 88 -4.02 -8.92 2.12
CA ASP A 88 -4.95 -9.04 0.99
C ASP A 88 -6.33 -9.44 1.50
N GLU A 89 -7.23 -8.49 1.56
CA GLU A 89 -8.60 -8.74 2.04
C GLU A 89 -9.40 -9.62 1.09
N ALA A 90 -9.05 -9.63 -0.20
CA ALA A 90 -9.71 -10.53 -1.15
C ALA A 90 -9.39 -11.98 -0.82
N ALA A 91 -8.14 -12.30 -0.45
CA ALA A 91 -7.75 -13.63 -0.05
C ALA A 91 -8.46 -14.06 1.24
N ALA A 92 -8.58 -13.14 2.20
CA ALA A 92 -9.28 -13.41 3.45
C ALA A 92 -10.75 -13.73 3.22
N ILE A 93 -11.40 -13.00 2.32
CA ILE A 93 -12.80 -13.24 1.94
C ILE A 93 -12.93 -14.58 1.23
N GLY A 94 -12.02 -14.87 0.31
CA GLY A 94 -12.06 -16.10 -0.46
C GLY A 94 -11.79 -17.35 0.38
N ALA A 95 -11.11 -17.20 1.51
CA ALA A 95 -10.82 -18.31 2.42
C ALA A 95 -11.99 -18.65 3.33
N GLY A 96 -12.96 -17.77 3.39
CA GLY A 96 -14.13 -17.96 4.26
C GLY A 96 -15.09 -19.02 3.82
#